data_6c0148918e19785b98f06c779f914f3d
#
_entry.id   6c0148918e19785b98f06c779f914f3d
#
_cell.length_a   1.000
_cell.length_b   1.000
_cell.length_c   1.000
_cell.angle_alpha   90.00
_cell.angle_beta   90.00
_cell.angle_gamma   90.00
#
_symmetry.space_group_name_H-M   'P 1'
#
loop_
_entity.id
_entity.type
_entity.pdbx_description
1 polymer ?
#
loop_
_entity_poly.entity_id
_entity_poly.type
_entity_poly.pdbx_seq_one_letter_code
_entity_poly.pdbx_strand_id
1 'polypeptide(L)'
;MSLLHGVGDFFALDIGTNSIRMIQLSGNAEKGWTLDKFAYVPVDQKITKDDSETGKRKLGEIILGAREQAGIKTKNIAIGLPARKTYTAIIEVPNAPQRELTQTVKYEADQYVPMSVDEAKIDFAVLGISPNDAKKAEILLSSTDNAYAESVMESVEQLGLNVIAQEPEPIAMVRALAPVGVQDARMIIDLGETSTDLVVMYQGSPRLVRSIPGGLLSFVRTVENSLKVRDDQARQFILKFGLAQDKLEGKVFEALRWR
;
A
#
# COMPACT_ATOMS: atom_id res chain seq x y z
N MET A 1 -15.75 -8.72 -5.93
CA MET A 1 -15.47 -9.57 -7.13
C MET A 1 -13.97 -9.53 -7.38
N SER A 2 -13.34 -10.67 -7.64
CA SER A 2 -11.92 -10.66 -8.01
C SER A 2 -11.79 -10.10 -9.43
N LEU A 3 -11.18 -8.93 -9.58
CA LEU A 3 -10.82 -8.31 -10.86
C LEU A 3 -9.85 -9.18 -11.69
N LEU A 4 -9.33 -10.25 -11.09
CA LEU A 4 -8.30 -11.12 -11.67
C LEU A 4 -8.87 -12.50 -12.12
N HIS A 5 -10.19 -12.63 -12.29
CA HIS A 5 -10.76 -13.84 -12.88
C HIS A 5 -10.30 -14.00 -14.33
N GLY A 6 -9.58 -15.10 -14.62
CA GLY A 6 -9.04 -15.38 -15.95
C GLY A 6 -7.63 -14.83 -16.21
N VAL A 7 -7.03 -14.12 -15.27
CA VAL A 7 -5.60 -13.80 -15.32
C VAL A 7 -4.83 -15.03 -14.83
N GLY A 8 -3.89 -15.50 -15.63
CA GLY A 8 -2.98 -16.59 -15.25
C GLY A 8 -2.10 -16.20 -14.04
N ASP A 9 -1.10 -17.00 -13.76
CA ASP A 9 -0.16 -16.74 -12.66
C ASP A 9 0.38 -15.32 -12.72
N PHE A 10 0.43 -14.65 -11.59
CA PHE A 10 1.05 -13.35 -11.42
C PHE A 10 1.82 -13.28 -10.08
N PHE A 11 2.65 -12.28 -9.93
CA PHE A 11 3.25 -11.94 -8.65
C PHE A 11 2.93 -10.51 -8.28
N ALA A 12 2.94 -10.21 -6.99
CA ALA A 12 2.81 -8.84 -6.49
C ALA A 12 4.19 -8.23 -6.25
N LEU A 13 4.31 -6.92 -6.54
CA LEU A 13 5.48 -6.09 -6.30
C LEU A 13 5.11 -4.92 -5.40
N ASP A 14 5.85 -4.78 -4.33
CA ASP A 14 5.87 -3.62 -3.44
C ASP A 14 7.25 -2.94 -3.55
N ILE A 15 7.26 -1.67 -3.96
CA ILE A 15 8.45 -0.83 -4.02
C ILE A 15 8.41 0.13 -2.83
N GLY A 16 8.91 -0.35 -1.70
CA GLY A 16 9.02 0.45 -0.49
C GLY A 16 10.19 1.44 -0.53
N THR A 17 10.30 2.29 0.50
CA THR A 17 11.36 3.32 0.58
C THR A 17 12.76 2.74 0.65
N ASN A 18 12.96 1.61 1.33
CA ASN A 18 14.27 0.99 1.58
C ASN A 18 14.31 -0.52 1.29
N SER A 19 13.27 -1.05 0.66
CA SER A 19 13.22 -2.46 0.25
C SER A 19 12.25 -2.68 -0.88
N ILE A 20 12.54 -3.70 -1.69
CA ILE A 20 11.63 -4.27 -2.67
C ILE A 20 11.14 -5.60 -2.12
N ARG A 21 9.85 -5.85 -2.23
CA ARG A 21 9.21 -7.09 -1.83
C ARG A 21 8.42 -7.68 -2.98
N MET A 22 8.52 -8.98 -3.14
CA MET A 22 7.74 -9.71 -4.14
C MET A 22 7.12 -10.93 -3.49
N ILE A 23 5.92 -11.27 -3.93
CA ILE A 23 5.20 -12.46 -3.49
C ILE A 23 4.42 -13.08 -4.65
N GLN A 24 4.49 -14.38 -4.77
CA GLN A 24 3.64 -15.17 -5.65
C GLN A 24 2.88 -16.19 -4.81
N LEU A 25 1.57 -16.21 -4.98
CA LEU A 25 0.67 -17.09 -4.26
C LEU A 25 -0.03 -18.03 -5.25
N SER A 26 -0.34 -19.23 -4.79
CA SER A 26 -1.29 -20.13 -5.41
C SER A 26 -2.47 -20.43 -4.49
N GLY A 27 -3.54 -21.00 -5.03
CA GLY A 27 -4.75 -21.27 -4.28
C GLY A 27 -5.88 -20.28 -4.59
N ASN A 28 -6.86 -20.26 -3.73
CA ASN A 28 -8.01 -19.35 -3.81
C ASN A 28 -8.66 -19.15 -2.43
N ALA A 29 -9.65 -18.27 -2.34
CA ALA A 29 -10.33 -17.95 -1.09
C ALA A 29 -11.04 -19.14 -0.42
N GLU A 30 -11.45 -20.16 -1.18
CA GLU A 30 -12.16 -21.35 -0.66
C GLU A 30 -11.19 -22.38 -0.09
N LYS A 31 -10.06 -22.62 -0.79
CA LYS A 31 -9.06 -23.64 -0.44
C LYS A 31 -7.91 -23.11 0.40
N GLY A 32 -7.85 -21.80 0.57
CA GLY A 32 -6.74 -21.10 1.19
C GLY A 32 -5.66 -20.71 0.17
N TRP A 33 -4.74 -19.89 0.63
CA TRP A 33 -3.60 -19.40 -0.13
C TRP A 33 -2.31 -20.08 0.31
N THR A 34 -1.47 -20.40 -0.65
CA THR A 34 -0.13 -20.94 -0.42
C THR A 34 0.91 -19.97 -0.94
N LEU A 35 1.95 -19.71 -0.15
CA LEU A 35 3.10 -18.91 -0.56
C LEU A 35 4.02 -19.79 -1.42
N ASP A 36 4.09 -19.49 -2.72
CA ASP A 36 4.93 -20.24 -3.66
C ASP A 36 6.33 -19.64 -3.77
N LYS A 37 6.41 -18.33 -3.94
CA LYS A 37 7.66 -17.60 -4.12
C LYS A 37 7.61 -16.28 -3.37
N PHE A 38 8.77 -15.82 -2.91
CA PHE A 38 8.92 -14.49 -2.34
C PHE A 38 10.34 -13.96 -2.54
N ALA A 39 10.47 -12.65 -2.51
CA ALA A 39 11.74 -11.94 -2.42
C ALA A 39 11.62 -10.77 -1.46
N TYR A 40 12.68 -10.52 -0.72
CA TYR A 40 12.91 -9.31 0.06
C TYR A 40 14.32 -8.81 -0.23
N VAL A 41 14.43 -7.64 -0.81
CA VAL A 41 15.72 -7.04 -1.18
C VAL A 41 15.83 -5.67 -0.55
N PRO A 42 16.76 -5.45 0.38
CA PRO A 42 17.08 -4.11 0.87
C PRO A 42 17.62 -3.25 -0.26
N VAL A 43 17.15 -2.01 -0.36
CA VAL A 43 17.56 -1.04 -1.38
C VAL A 43 17.85 0.30 -0.71
N ASP A 44 18.91 0.98 -1.16
CA ASP A 44 19.17 2.34 -0.69
C ASP A 44 18.04 3.27 -1.14
N GLN A 45 17.48 4.05 -0.21
CA GLN A 45 16.43 5.02 -0.51
C GLN A 45 16.82 6.07 -1.56
N LYS A 46 18.11 6.26 -1.81
CA LYS A 46 18.58 7.10 -2.91
C LYS A 46 18.23 6.53 -4.29
N ILE A 47 18.12 5.20 -4.39
CA ILE A 47 17.71 4.53 -5.64
C ILE A 47 16.17 4.57 -5.77
N THR A 48 15.45 4.24 -4.70
CA THR A 48 13.97 4.21 -4.74
C THR A 48 13.32 5.58 -4.87
N LYS A 49 14.07 6.67 -4.63
CA LYS A 49 13.63 8.06 -4.78
C LYS A 49 14.25 8.78 -5.99
N ASP A 50 15.07 8.09 -6.77
CA ASP A 50 15.73 8.65 -7.94
C ASP A 50 14.87 8.45 -9.19
N ASP A 51 14.12 9.49 -9.54
CA ASP A 51 13.24 9.50 -10.73
C ASP A 51 14.02 9.71 -12.05
N SER A 52 15.36 9.85 -12.00
CA SER A 52 16.17 9.93 -13.20
C SER A 52 16.17 8.60 -13.98
N GLU A 53 16.43 8.66 -15.27
CA GLU A 53 16.53 7.46 -16.12
C GLU A 53 17.60 6.47 -15.59
N THR A 54 18.67 6.99 -14.99
CA THR A 54 19.70 6.15 -14.36
C THR A 54 19.17 5.48 -13.08
N GLY A 55 18.41 6.19 -12.25
CA GLY A 55 17.78 5.66 -11.06
C GLY A 55 16.75 4.59 -11.40
N LYS A 56 15.86 4.88 -12.34
CA LYS A 56 14.85 3.92 -12.83
C LYS A 56 15.50 2.64 -13.38
N ARG A 57 16.57 2.77 -14.15
CA ARG A 57 17.31 1.60 -14.66
C ARG A 57 17.90 0.77 -13.53
N LYS A 58 18.58 1.38 -12.55
CA LYS A 58 19.14 0.66 -11.40
C LYS A 58 18.04 -0.05 -10.59
N LEU A 59 16.92 0.61 -10.36
CA LEU A 59 15.78 0.01 -9.69
C LEU A 59 15.25 -1.20 -10.48
N GLY A 60 15.14 -1.06 -11.80
CA GLY A 60 14.73 -2.12 -12.70
C GLY A 60 15.66 -3.35 -12.67
N GLU A 61 16.99 -3.12 -12.68
CA GLU A 61 17.98 -4.19 -12.53
C GLU A 61 17.82 -4.97 -11.22
N ILE A 62 17.53 -4.26 -10.11
CA ILE A 62 17.28 -4.88 -8.81
C ILE A 62 15.98 -5.69 -8.84
N ILE A 63 14.90 -5.16 -9.42
CA ILE A 63 13.62 -5.85 -9.57
C ILE A 63 13.79 -7.15 -10.37
N LEU A 64 14.45 -7.09 -11.51
CA LEU A 64 14.68 -8.27 -12.34
C LEU A 64 15.56 -9.31 -11.63
N GLY A 65 16.63 -8.87 -10.98
CA GLY A 65 17.52 -9.75 -10.20
C GLY A 65 16.79 -10.43 -9.04
N ALA A 66 15.96 -9.69 -8.31
CA ALA A 66 15.14 -10.24 -7.23
C ALA A 66 14.12 -11.28 -7.74
N ARG A 67 13.46 -10.99 -8.86
CA ARG A 67 12.53 -11.90 -9.52
C ARG A 67 13.20 -13.21 -9.95
N GLU A 68 14.40 -13.11 -10.56
CA GLU A 68 15.18 -14.26 -10.99
C GLU A 68 15.64 -15.12 -9.81
N GLN A 69 16.20 -14.50 -8.77
CA GLN A 69 16.64 -15.20 -7.55
C GLN A 69 15.49 -15.91 -6.83
N ALA A 70 14.29 -15.31 -6.82
CA ALA A 70 13.09 -15.92 -6.26
C ALA A 70 12.53 -17.06 -7.14
N GLY A 71 13.03 -17.23 -8.37
CA GLY A 71 12.51 -18.21 -9.31
C GLY A 71 11.09 -17.91 -9.82
N ILE A 72 10.69 -16.64 -9.83
CA ILE A 72 9.41 -16.18 -10.36
C ILE A 72 9.49 -16.13 -11.87
N LYS A 73 8.73 -16.98 -12.55
CA LYS A 73 8.79 -17.11 -14.02
C LYS A 73 7.75 -16.27 -14.76
N THR A 74 6.59 -16.06 -14.16
CA THR A 74 5.52 -15.26 -14.76
C THR A 74 5.96 -13.82 -14.98
N LYS A 75 5.47 -13.22 -16.07
CA LYS A 75 5.69 -11.81 -16.39
C LYS A 75 4.53 -10.92 -15.92
N ASN A 76 3.41 -11.51 -15.53
CA ASN A 76 2.26 -10.76 -15.03
C ASN A 76 2.53 -10.27 -13.62
N ILE A 77 2.27 -8.99 -13.39
CA ILE A 77 2.59 -8.32 -12.14
C ILE A 77 1.44 -7.44 -11.66
N ALA A 78 1.14 -7.51 -10.38
CA ALA A 78 0.31 -6.54 -9.67
C ALA A 78 1.20 -5.63 -8.83
N ILE A 79 0.95 -4.32 -8.84
CA ILE A 79 1.80 -3.32 -8.17
C ILE A 79 1.02 -2.62 -7.07
N GLY A 80 1.60 -2.53 -5.87
CA GLY A 80 1.13 -1.68 -4.79
C GLY A 80 1.43 -0.20 -5.07
N LEU A 81 0.43 0.67 -4.88
CA LEU A 81 0.60 2.11 -4.91
C LEU A 81 0.60 2.67 -3.49
N PRO A 82 1.64 3.43 -3.07
CA PRO A 82 1.76 3.93 -1.71
C PRO A 82 0.57 4.80 -1.29
N ALA A 83 0.14 4.67 -0.03
CA ALA A 83 -0.99 5.42 0.51
C ALA A 83 -0.86 6.94 0.33
N ARG A 84 0.36 7.49 0.44
CA ARG A 84 0.63 8.93 0.23
C ARG A 84 0.42 9.41 -1.21
N LYS A 85 0.32 8.50 -2.18
CA LYS A 85 0.10 8.77 -3.60
C LYS A 85 -1.31 8.42 -4.06
N THR A 86 -2.12 7.89 -3.16
CA THR A 86 -3.49 7.49 -3.44
C THR A 86 -4.45 8.18 -2.49
N TYR A 87 -5.67 8.37 -2.93
CA TYR A 87 -6.78 8.84 -2.11
C TYR A 87 -7.85 7.76 -2.06
N THR A 88 -8.41 7.55 -0.89
CA THR A 88 -9.46 6.57 -0.68
C THR A 88 -10.52 7.16 0.24
N ALA A 89 -11.77 7.06 -0.17
CA ALA A 89 -12.92 7.53 0.60
C ALA A 89 -14.13 6.61 0.43
N ILE A 90 -15.01 6.62 1.42
CA ILE A 90 -16.38 6.10 1.28
C ILE A 90 -17.27 7.28 0.92
N ILE A 91 -17.99 7.13 -0.17
CA ILE A 91 -18.98 8.10 -0.63
C ILE A 91 -20.34 7.44 -0.77
N GLU A 92 -21.40 8.22 -0.67
CA GLU A 92 -22.77 7.77 -0.93
C GLU A 92 -23.27 8.36 -2.25
N VAL A 93 -23.66 7.48 -3.16
CA VAL A 93 -24.23 7.87 -4.47
C VAL A 93 -25.63 7.29 -4.63
N PRO A 94 -26.51 7.84 -5.49
CA PRO A 94 -27.77 7.20 -5.81
C PRO A 94 -27.59 5.74 -6.21
N ASN A 95 -28.40 4.84 -5.62
CA ASN A 95 -28.34 3.43 -5.97
C ASN A 95 -28.90 3.21 -7.38
N ALA A 96 -28.04 2.76 -8.27
CA ALA A 96 -28.34 2.59 -9.69
C ALA A 96 -27.63 1.33 -10.24
N PRO A 97 -28.04 0.83 -11.40
CA PRO A 97 -27.32 -0.23 -12.10
C PRO A 97 -25.85 0.12 -12.33
N GLN A 98 -24.97 -0.89 -12.32
CA GLN A 98 -23.51 -0.72 -12.45
C GLN A 98 -23.08 0.23 -13.58
N ARG A 99 -23.78 0.19 -14.72
CA ARG A 99 -23.45 1.03 -15.88
C ARG A 99 -23.69 2.52 -15.61
N GLU A 100 -24.72 2.85 -14.87
CA GLU A 100 -25.06 4.23 -14.49
C GLU A 100 -24.17 4.71 -13.35
N LEU A 101 -23.83 3.81 -12.40
CA LEU A 101 -22.93 4.10 -11.30
C LEU A 101 -21.57 4.59 -11.79
N THR A 102 -21.03 4.05 -12.88
CA THR A 102 -19.73 4.49 -13.42
C THR A 102 -19.74 5.97 -13.80
N GLN A 103 -20.82 6.46 -14.41
CA GLN A 103 -20.94 7.88 -14.75
C GLN A 103 -21.21 8.74 -13.53
N THR A 104 -22.10 8.28 -12.65
CA THR A 104 -22.43 8.98 -11.40
C THR A 104 -21.21 9.13 -10.50
N VAL A 105 -20.46 8.06 -10.28
CA VAL A 105 -19.24 8.08 -9.45
C VAL A 105 -18.20 9.03 -10.03
N LYS A 106 -18.00 9.04 -11.35
CA LYS A 106 -17.06 9.97 -11.99
C LYS A 106 -17.45 11.42 -11.78
N TYR A 107 -18.73 11.73 -11.83
CA TYR A 107 -19.25 13.09 -11.58
C TYR A 107 -19.15 13.48 -10.09
N GLU A 108 -19.58 12.59 -9.20
CA GLU A 108 -19.55 12.84 -7.76
C GLU A 108 -18.10 12.87 -7.21
N ALA A 109 -17.19 12.14 -7.81
CA ALA A 109 -15.79 12.08 -7.40
C ALA A 109 -15.11 13.46 -7.38
N ASP A 110 -15.53 14.39 -8.25
CA ASP A 110 -14.98 15.75 -8.30
C ASP A 110 -15.13 16.51 -6.97
N GLN A 111 -16.11 16.14 -6.14
CA GLN A 111 -16.35 16.77 -4.84
C GLN A 111 -15.45 16.19 -3.72
N TYR A 112 -14.88 15.00 -3.93
CA TYR A 112 -14.16 14.25 -2.89
C TYR A 112 -12.68 14.11 -3.18
N VAL A 113 -12.32 13.98 -4.45
CA VAL A 113 -10.92 13.74 -4.85
C VAL A 113 -10.12 15.05 -4.74
N PRO A 114 -8.94 15.05 -4.10
CA PRO A 114 -8.16 16.28 -3.87
C PRO A 114 -7.38 16.76 -5.12
N MET A 115 -7.77 16.30 -6.30
CA MET A 115 -7.17 16.67 -7.59
C MET A 115 -8.27 16.73 -8.66
N SER A 116 -7.99 17.37 -9.81
CA SER A 116 -8.92 17.37 -10.94
C SER A 116 -9.25 15.95 -11.39
N VAL A 117 -10.54 15.64 -11.62
CA VAL A 117 -10.95 14.31 -12.13
C VAL A 117 -10.37 13.99 -13.51
N ASP A 118 -10.00 15.00 -14.28
CA ASP A 118 -9.35 14.82 -15.59
C ASP A 118 -7.89 14.39 -15.47
N GLU A 119 -7.26 14.68 -14.34
CA GLU A 119 -5.88 14.30 -14.00
C GLU A 119 -5.83 13.06 -13.09
N ALA A 120 -6.98 12.59 -12.63
CA ALA A 120 -7.10 11.48 -11.72
C ALA A 120 -7.43 10.17 -12.44
N LYS A 121 -6.70 9.11 -12.10
CA LYS A 121 -7.13 7.75 -12.36
C LYS A 121 -8.04 7.31 -11.21
N ILE A 122 -9.29 7.03 -11.53
CA ILE A 122 -10.34 6.75 -10.54
C ILE A 122 -10.85 5.32 -10.75
N ASP A 123 -10.99 4.59 -9.66
CA ASP A 123 -11.67 3.31 -9.61
C ASP A 123 -12.58 3.24 -8.38
N PHE A 124 -13.56 2.34 -8.40
CA PHE A 124 -14.49 2.20 -7.29
C PHE A 124 -15.02 0.78 -7.12
N ALA A 125 -15.41 0.47 -5.89
CA ALA A 125 -16.12 -0.74 -5.54
C ALA A 125 -17.42 -0.43 -4.80
N VAL A 126 -18.51 -1.11 -5.18
CA VAL A 126 -19.79 -1.00 -4.45
C VAL A 126 -19.68 -1.86 -3.19
N LEU A 127 -19.84 -1.24 -2.03
CA LEU A 127 -19.81 -1.91 -0.73
C LEU A 127 -21.19 -2.47 -0.34
N GLY A 128 -22.25 -1.80 -0.77
CA GLY A 128 -23.63 -2.19 -0.46
C GLY A 128 -24.58 -1.00 -0.48
N ILE A 129 -25.78 -1.23 0.07
CA ILE A 129 -26.75 -0.15 0.28
C ILE A 129 -26.30 0.67 1.49
N SER A 130 -26.43 2.01 1.40
CA SER A 130 -26.08 2.88 2.51
C SER A 130 -26.91 2.55 3.75
N PRO A 131 -26.29 2.44 4.94
CA PRO A 131 -27.04 2.28 6.19
C PRO A 131 -27.86 3.53 6.56
N ASN A 132 -27.57 4.68 5.97
CA ASN A 132 -28.23 5.94 6.25
C ASN A 132 -29.41 6.23 5.32
N ASP A 133 -29.38 5.73 4.09
CA ASP A 133 -30.41 5.96 3.07
C ASP A 133 -30.50 4.76 2.11
N ALA A 134 -31.59 4.01 2.17
CA ALA A 134 -31.84 2.85 1.33
C ALA A 134 -31.87 3.14 -0.20
N LYS A 135 -31.99 4.42 -0.59
CA LYS A 135 -31.94 4.85 -2.00
C LYS A 135 -30.52 5.11 -2.49
N LYS A 136 -29.53 5.00 -1.60
CA LYS A 136 -28.14 5.22 -1.90
C LYS A 136 -27.30 3.96 -1.76
N ALA A 137 -26.23 3.89 -2.51
CA ALA A 137 -25.19 2.88 -2.38
C ALA A 137 -23.95 3.50 -1.74
N GLU A 138 -23.29 2.75 -0.86
CA GLU A 138 -21.94 3.07 -0.40
C GLU A 138 -20.92 2.60 -1.44
N ILE A 139 -20.02 3.49 -1.80
CA ILE A 139 -18.96 3.28 -2.77
C ILE A 139 -17.62 3.50 -2.09
N LEU A 140 -16.73 2.52 -2.19
CA LEU A 140 -15.31 2.72 -1.92
C LEU A 140 -14.68 3.34 -3.16
N LEU A 141 -14.38 4.63 -3.09
CA LEU A 141 -13.71 5.38 -4.14
C LEU A 141 -12.21 5.34 -3.91
N SER A 142 -11.44 5.08 -4.96
CA SER A 142 -9.98 5.19 -4.96
C SER A 142 -9.52 6.04 -6.11
N SER A 143 -8.55 6.91 -5.87
CA SER A 143 -7.93 7.71 -6.93
C SER A 143 -6.43 7.88 -6.72
N THR A 144 -5.74 8.14 -7.81
CA THR A 144 -4.32 8.49 -7.84
C THR A 144 -4.09 9.44 -9.02
N ASP A 145 -3.01 10.21 -8.97
CA ASP A 145 -2.58 11.01 -10.11
C ASP A 145 -2.29 10.12 -11.32
N ASN A 146 -2.86 10.47 -12.48
CA ASN A 146 -2.78 9.67 -13.69
C ASN A 146 -1.35 9.56 -14.20
N ALA A 147 -0.61 10.68 -14.22
CA ALA A 147 0.79 10.70 -14.69
C ALA A 147 1.68 9.84 -13.77
N TYR A 148 1.42 9.86 -12.45
CA TYR A 148 2.11 8.98 -11.52
C TYR A 148 1.83 7.50 -11.78
N ALA A 149 0.56 7.12 -11.93
CA ALA A 149 0.18 5.73 -12.19
C ALA A 149 0.75 5.22 -13.51
N GLU A 150 0.71 6.04 -14.56
CA GLU A 150 1.29 5.73 -15.86
C GLU A 150 2.81 5.61 -15.79
N SER A 151 3.51 6.51 -15.11
CA SER A 151 4.97 6.45 -14.94
C SER A 151 5.42 5.18 -14.21
N VAL A 152 4.68 4.74 -13.18
CA VAL A 152 4.96 3.47 -12.49
C VAL A 152 4.74 2.29 -13.43
N MET A 153 3.64 2.28 -14.18
CA MET A 153 3.31 1.23 -15.13
C MET A 153 4.38 1.12 -16.22
N GLU A 154 4.71 2.23 -16.88
CA GLU A 154 5.72 2.28 -17.95
C GLU A 154 7.09 1.82 -17.45
N SER A 155 7.51 2.25 -16.25
CA SER A 155 8.79 1.86 -15.67
C SER A 155 8.90 0.35 -15.48
N VAL A 156 7.80 -0.33 -15.16
CA VAL A 156 7.77 -1.78 -14.98
C VAL A 156 7.61 -2.51 -16.33
N GLU A 157 6.81 -1.98 -17.25
CA GLU A 157 6.63 -2.55 -18.58
C GLU A 157 7.90 -2.50 -19.42
N GLN A 158 8.73 -1.47 -19.26
CA GLN A 158 10.06 -1.39 -19.88
C GLN A 158 11.01 -2.52 -19.45
N LEU A 159 10.73 -3.17 -18.31
CA LEU A 159 11.45 -4.37 -17.87
C LEU A 159 10.96 -5.67 -18.55
N GLY A 160 10.02 -5.57 -19.49
CA GLY A 160 9.40 -6.72 -20.15
C GLY A 160 8.38 -7.47 -19.28
N LEU A 161 7.86 -6.80 -18.23
CA LEU A 161 6.78 -7.29 -17.36
C LEU A 161 5.43 -6.74 -17.85
N ASN A 162 4.35 -7.44 -17.54
CA ASN A 162 2.98 -7.10 -17.93
C ASN A 162 2.19 -6.68 -16.70
N VAL A 163 1.91 -5.38 -16.55
CA VAL A 163 1.15 -4.86 -15.42
C VAL A 163 -0.33 -5.19 -15.58
N ILE A 164 -0.83 -6.08 -14.73
CA ILE A 164 -2.23 -6.54 -14.76
C ILE A 164 -3.12 -5.78 -13.77
N ALA A 165 -2.53 -5.18 -12.73
CA ALA A 165 -3.24 -4.38 -11.75
C ALA A 165 -2.30 -3.40 -11.06
N GLN A 166 -2.84 -2.25 -10.69
CA GLN A 166 -2.29 -1.30 -9.73
C GLN A 166 -3.31 -1.13 -8.61
N GLU A 167 -2.90 -1.25 -7.36
CA GLU A 167 -3.82 -1.17 -6.23
C GLU A 167 -3.24 -0.33 -5.10
N PRO A 168 -4.03 0.54 -4.45
CA PRO A 168 -3.60 1.21 -3.24
C PRO A 168 -3.20 0.20 -2.14
N GLU A 169 -1.98 0.32 -1.61
CA GLU A 169 -1.47 -0.57 -0.56
C GLU A 169 -2.43 -0.72 0.64
N PRO A 170 -3.10 0.34 1.13
CA PRO A 170 -4.06 0.21 2.23
C PRO A 170 -5.24 -0.72 1.92
N ILE A 171 -5.70 -0.74 0.68
CA ILE A 171 -6.78 -1.64 0.23
C ILE A 171 -6.28 -3.09 0.22
N ALA A 172 -5.09 -3.31 -0.33
CA ALA A 172 -4.44 -4.63 -0.32
C ALA A 172 -4.22 -5.16 1.11
N MET A 173 -3.78 -4.29 2.05
CA MET A 173 -3.61 -4.65 3.45
C MET A 173 -4.92 -5.07 4.11
N VAL A 174 -6.01 -4.32 3.90
CA VAL A 174 -7.33 -4.72 4.43
C VAL A 174 -7.72 -6.09 3.92
N ARG A 175 -7.59 -6.34 2.62
CA ARG A 175 -7.95 -7.62 2.03
C ARG A 175 -7.10 -8.79 2.55
N ALA A 176 -5.81 -8.54 2.82
CA ALA A 176 -4.88 -9.55 3.32
C ALA A 176 -5.03 -9.83 4.82
N LEU A 177 -5.33 -8.81 5.63
CA LEU A 177 -5.27 -8.88 7.08
C LEU A 177 -6.66 -8.94 7.75
N ALA A 178 -7.71 -8.55 7.04
CA ALA A 178 -9.07 -8.65 7.56
C ALA A 178 -9.53 -10.11 7.60
N PRO A 179 -9.91 -10.65 8.76
CA PRO A 179 -10.53 -11.97 8.83
C PRO A 179 -11.82 -12.01 8.00
N VAL A 180 -12.06 -13.13 7.34
CA VAL A 180 -13.31 -13.32 6.58
C VAL A 180 -14.51 -13.20 7.52
N GLY A 181 -15.50 -12.39 7.12
CA GLY A 181 -16.75 -12.20 7.87
C GLY A 181 -16.63 -11.32 9.11
N VAL A 182 -15.50 -10.60 9.29
CA VAL A 182 -15.34 -9.66 10.40
C VAL A 182 -16.38 -8.53 10.34
N GLN A 183 -17.07 -8.30 11.45
CA GLN A 183 -18.07 -7.22 11.58
C GLN A 183 -17.58 -6.09 12.47
N ASP A 184 -16.59 -6.34 13.31
CA ASP A 184 -16.06 -5.38 14.27
C ASP A 184 -15.25 -4.28 13.59
N ALA A 185 -15.16 -3.12 14.25
CA ALA A 185 -14.21 -2.09 13.88
C ALA A 185 -12.79 -2.54 14.22
N ARG A 186 -11.88 -2.41 13.28
CA ARG A 186 -10.46 -2.72 13.45
C ARG A 186 -9.60 -1.63 12.87
N MET A 187 -8.42 -1.46 13.42
CA MET A 187 -7.40 -0.55 12.91
C MET A 187 -6.19 -1.36 12.49
N ILE A 188 -5.71 -1.08 11.27
CA ILE A 188 -4.42 -1.55 10.76
C ILE A 188 -3.48 -0.35 10.80
N ILE A 189 -2.31 -0.54 11.37
CA ILE A 189 -1.24 0.46 11.43
C ILE A 189 -0.03 -0.13 10.72
N ASP A 190 0.37 0.49 9.62
CA ASP A 190 1.61 0.17 8.92
C ASP A 190 2.67 1.24 9.23
N LEU A 191 3.65 0.86 10.03
CA LEU A 191 4.78 1.70 10.37
C LEU A 191 5.89 1.53 9.32
N GLY A 192 5.82 2.33 8.28
CA GLY A 192 6.82 2.35 7.21
C GLY A 192 8.10 3.10 7.60
N GLU A 193 9.01 3.25 6.66
CA GLU A 193 10.28 3.96 6.88
C GLU A 193 10.07 5.47 7.03
N THR A 194 9.22 6.08 6.19
CA THR A 194 9.04 7.55 6.12
C THR A 194 7.61 8.01 6.37
N SER A 195 6.65 7.10 6.40
CA SER A 195 5.23 7.34 6.69
C SER A 195 4.69 6.26 7.61
N THR A 196 3.60 6.59 8.29
CA THR A 196 2.76 5.63 9.02
C THR A 196 1.38 5.67 8.40
N ASP A 197 0.92 4.55 7.90
CA ASP A 197 -0.36 4.44 7.23
C ASP A 197 -1.39 3.80 8.18
N LEU A 198 -2.52 4.47 8.33
CA LEU A 198 -3.61 4.04 9.19
C LEU A 198 -4.82 3.65 8.34
N VAL A 199 -5.36 2.47 8.57
CA VAL A 199 -6.62 2.04 7.98
C VAL A 199 -7.57 1.63 9.09
N VAL A 200 -8.70 2.32 9.19
CA VAL A 200 -9.82 1.87 10.02
C VAL A 200 -10.77 1.11 9.11
N MET A 201 -11.09 -0.10 9.48
CA MET A 201 -12.05 -0.95 8.79
C MET A 201 -13.25 -1.26 9.67
N TYR A 202 -14.40 -1.42 9.04
CA TYR A 202 -15.65 -1.84 9.69
C TYR A 202 -16.45 -2.68 8.69
N GLN A 203 -17.01 -3.79 9.15
CA GLN A 203 -17.74 -4.74 8.32
C GLN A 203 -16.93 -5.20 7.09
N GLY A 204 -15.64 -5.49 7.29
CA GLY A 204 -14.76 -5.99 6.25
C GLY A 204 -14.33 -4.96 5.20
N SER A 205 -14.73 -3.69 5.33
CA SER A 205 -14.42 -2.62 4.37
C SER A 205 -13.62 -1.50 5.01
N PRO A 206 -12.65 -0.88 4.30
CA PRO A 206 -11.95 0.30 4.80
C PRO A 206 -12.95 1.48 4.90
N ARG A 207 -12.95 2.16 6.04
CA ARG A 207 -13.79 3.34 6.31
C ARG A 207 -12.99 4.62 6.40
N LEU A 208 -11.73 4.52 6.77
CA LEU A 208 -10.81 5.63 6.85
C LEU A 208 -9.43 5.14 6.43
N VAL A 209 -8.79 5.87 5.54
CA VAL A 209 -7.38 5.68 5.17
C VAL A 209 -6.66 7.00 5.39
N ARG A 210 -5.54 6.97 6.09
CA ARG A 210 -4.68 8.14 6.31
C ARG A 210 -3.22 7.74 6.23
N SER A 211 -2.45 8.55 5.52
CA SER A 211 -0.99 8.48 5.52
C SER A 211 -0.44 9.65 6.33
N ILE A 212 0.27 9.35 7.39
CA ILE A 212 0.84 10.35 8.30
C ILE A 212 2.33 10.46 7.98
N PRO A 213 2.84 11.68 7.68
CA PRO A 213 4.28 11.89 7.55
C PRO A 213 4.98 11.57 8.86
N GLY A 214 5.93 10.64 8.81
CA GLY A 214 6.66 10.14 9.97
C GLY A 214 6.58 8.62 10.06
N GLY A 215 7.73 7.99 10.09
CA GLY A 215 7.89 6.54 10.18
C GLY A 215 9.12 6.21 11.01
N LEU A 216 9.64 5.01 10.84
CA LEU A 216 10.78 4.50 11.59
C LEU A 216 11.99 5.45 11.57
N LEU A 217 12.25 6.11 10.44
CA LEU A 217 13.36 7.06 10.30
C LEU A 217 13.27 8.23 11.29
N SER A 218 12.06 8.70 11.61
CA SER A 218 11.88 9.78 12.59
C SER A 218 12.22 9.32 14.00
N PHE A 219 11.88 8.08 14.35
CA PHE A 219 12.26 7.47 15.63
C PHE A 219 13.76 7.23 15.72
N VAL A 220 14.38 6.74 14.64
CA VAL A 220 15.83 6.54 14.55
C VAL A 220 16.55 7.85 14.82
N ARG A 221 16.22 8.93 14.12
CA ARG A 221 16.82 10.26 14.34
C ARG A 221 16.63 10.78 15.76
N THR A 222 15.50 10.50 16.36
CA THR A 222 15.22 10.88 17.76
C THR A 222 16.16 10.14 18.71
N VAL A 223 16.33 8.84 18.53
CA VAL A 223 17.24 8.02 19.36
C VAL A 223 18.72 8.40 19.13
N GLU A 224 19.13 8.60 17.86
CA GLU A 224 20.46 9.11 17.51
C GLU A 224 20.80 10.40 18.28
N ASN A 225 19.89 11.38 18.19
CA ASN A 225 20.08 12.68 18.82
C ASN A 225 20.07 12.61 20.36
N SER A 226 19.18 11.79 20.92
CA SER A 226 19.02 11.65 22.37
C SER A 226 20.18 10.89 23.01
N LEU A 227 20.57 9.77 22.39
CA LEU A 227 21.60 8.88 22.94
C LEU A 227 23.00 9.13 22.37
N LYS A 228 23.15 10.03 21.39
CA LYS A 228 24.41 10.32 20.69
C LYS A 228 25.07 9.09 20.07
N VAL A 229 24.26 8.24 19.47
CA VAL A 229 24.67 7.02 18.78
C VAL A 229 24.52 7.18 17.26
N ARG A 230 25.08 6.25 16.48
CA ARG A 230 24.94 6.27 15.03
C ARG A 230 23.59 5.65 14.60
N ASP A 231 23.16 5.91 13.33
CA ASP A 231 21.92 5.38 12.72
C ASP A 231 21.76 3.87 12.93
N ASP A 232 22.80 3.09 12.59
CA ASP A 232 22.78 1.64 12.72
C ASP A 232 22.54 1.15 14.16
N GLN A 233 23.14 1.83 15.13
CA GLN A 233 22.95 1.54 16.55
C GLN A 233 21.56 1.97 17.02
N ALA A 234 21.09 3.14 16.61
CA ALA A 234 19.75 3.62 16.94
C ALA A 234 18.67 2.66 16.42
N ARG A 235 18.80 2.17 15.18
CA ARG A 235 17.89 1.15 14.61
C ARG A 235 17.88 -0.13 15.43
N GLN A 236 19.06 -0.63 15.78
CA GLN A 236 19.18 -1.82 16.64
C GLN A 236 18.54 -1.61 18.00
N PHE A 237 18.71 -0.44 18.62
CA PHE A 237 18.11 -0.13 19.90
C PHE A 237 16.59 -0.09 19.83
N ILE A 238 16.02 0.53 18.78
CA ILE A 238 14.58 0.57 18.57
C ILE A 238 14.04 -0.85 18.36
N LEU A 239 14.66 -1.65 17.49
CA LEU A 239 14.20 -3.01 17.21
C LEU A 239 14.32 -3.94 18.42
N LYS A 240 15.38 -3.76 19.24
CA LYS A 240 15.64 -4.64 20.38
C LYS A 240 14.88 -4.23 21.64
N PHE A 241 14.74 -2.95 21.89
CA PHE A 241 14.23 -2.44 23.16
C PHE A 241 12.85 -1.76 23.00
N GLY A 242 12.59 -1.11 21.86
CA GLY A 242 11.31 -0.45 21.61
C GLY A 242 10.91 0.50 22.72
N LEU A 243 9.70 0.35 23.20
CA LEU A 243 9.14 1.13 24.32
C LEU A 243 9.27 0.41 25.69
N ALA A 244 10.16 -0.55 25.82
CA ALA A 244 10.39 -1.24 27.08
C ALA A 244 11.09 -0.32 28.09
N GLN A 245 10.42 -0.04 29.20
CA GLN A 245 10.91 0.88 30.24
C GLN A 245 12.04 0.28 31.09
N ASP A 246 12.10 -1.04 31.19
CA ASP A 246 13.08 -1.80 31.96
C ASP A 246 14.37 -2.11 31.19
N LYS A 247 14.44 -1.75 29.91
CA LYS A 247 15.60 -2.04 29.05
C LYS A 247 16.45 -0.79 28.85
N LEU A 248 17.76 -0.97 28.83
CA LEU A 248 18.75 0.09 28.66
C LEU A 248 18.44 1.32 29.56
N GLU A 249 18.10 1.05 30.84
CA GLU A 249 17.73 2.07 31.84
C GLU A 249 16.58 2.99 31.36
N GLY A 250 15.69 2.50 30.50
CA GLY A 250 14.58 3.26 29.92
C GLY A 250 14.97 4.33 28.90
N LYS A 251 16.25 4.43 28.51
CA LYS A 251 16.76 5.52 27.67
C LYS A 251 16.09 5.60 26.29
N VAL A 252 15.81 4.45 25.66
CA VAL A 252 15.11 4.42 24.37
C VAL A 252 13.64 4.82 24.55
N PHE A 253 12.97 4.31 25.58
CA PHE A 253 11.61 4.71 25.96
C PHE A 253 11.51 6.22 26.17
N GLU A 254 12.40 6.79 27.00
CA GLU A 254 12.41 8.23 27.28
C GLU A 254 12.63 9.07 26.02
N ALA A 255 13.46 8.60 25.08
CA ALA A 255 13.66 9.27 23.81
C ALA A 255 12.40 9.26 22.92
N LEU A 256 11.57 8.21 22.97
CA LEU A 256 10.46 7.99 22.06
C LEU A 256 9.07 8.38 22.59
N ARG A 257 8.88 8.43 23.93
CA ARG A 257 7.55 8.53 24.57
C ARG A 257 6.71 9.76 24.21
N TRP A 258 7.32 10.82 23.67
CA TRP A 258 6.64 12.10 23.34
C TRP A 258 6.72 12.46 21.85
N ARG A 259 6.67 11.48 20.94
CA ARG A 259 6.72 11.70 19.50
C ARG A 259 5.44 11.26 18.78
#